data_cb0e4c1f51e8993e92e0879bf2197043
#
_entry.id   cb0e4c1f51e8993e92e0879bf2197043
#
_cell.length_a   1.000
_cell.length_b   1.000
_cell.length_c   1.000
_cell.angle_alpha   90.00
_cell.angle_beta   90.00
_cell.angle_gamma   90.00
#
_symmetry.space_group_name_H-M   'P 1'
#
loop_
_entity.id
_entity.type
_entity.pdbx_description
1 polymer ?
#
loop_
_entity_poly.entity_id
_entity_poly.type
_entity_poly.pdbx_seq_one_letter_code
_entity_poly.pdbx_strand_id
1 'polypeptide(L)'
;MTAPVALRFLGSGDAFGSGGRFQTCMHLSGPGGAVLIDCGASSLIAMKRDGVDPGDVDVVLLSHLHGDHFGGVPFLILDAQFTRRARPLLIAGPPGVRARVETAMEALFPGSTAVQRKFEVGFIELAERRSARVGSATVTA
;
A
#
# COMPACT_ATOMS: atom_id res chain seq x y z
N MET A 1 11.27 -26.96 -2.26
CA MET A 1 11.74 -25.87 -1.36
C MET A 1 10.73 -24.73 -1.45
N THR A 2 10.29 -24.22 -0.30
CA THR A 2 9.46 -23.01 -0.27
C THR A 2 10.32 -21.80 -0.59
N ALA A 3 9.80 -20.85 -1.39
CA ALA A 3 10.51 -19.60 -1.67
C ALA A 3 10.78 -18.85 -0.34
N PRO A 4 11.93 -18.21 -0.19
CA PRO A 4 12.24 -17.49 1.05
C PRO A 4 11.31 -16.28 1.24
N VAL A 5 11.07 -15.93 2.49
CA VAL A 5 10.44 -14.65 2.84
C VAL A 5 11.53 -13.58 2.82
N ALA A 6 11.28 -12.48 2.12
CA ALA A 6 12.22 -11.37 2.01
C ALA A 6 11.56 -10.05 2.39
N LEU A 7 12.28 -9.23 3.15
CA LEU A 7 11.89 -7.87 3.50
C LEU A 7 12.88 -6.89 2.84
N ARG A 8 12.34 -5.97 2.02
CA ARG A 8 13.11 -4.93 1.35
C ARG A 8 12.64 -3.56 1.82
N PHE A 9 13.56 -2.72 2.24
CA PHE A 9 13.29 -1.31 2.57
C PHE A 9 13.37 -0.48 1.29
N LEU A 10 12.22 -0.09 0.76
CA LEU A 10 12.10 0.80 -0.41
C LEU A 10 12.21 2.26 -0.01
N GLY A 11 11.75 2.60 1.17
CA GLY A 11 11.87 3.90 1.80
C GLY A 11 11.94 3.75 3.32
N SER A 12 12.87 4.48 3.92
CA SER A 12 13.09 4.50 5.39
C SER A 12 13.23 5.93 5.92
N GLY A 13 12.78 6.90 5.12
CA GLY A 13 12.85 8.33 5.46
C GLY A 13 11.62 8.81 6.23
N ASP A 14 11.77 10.03 6.73
CA ASP A 14 10.69 10.79 7.36
C ASP A 14 9.77 11.46 6.33
N ALA A 15 8.82 12.26 6.82
CA ALA A 15 7.86 13.00 5.99
C ALA A 15 8.53 14.04 5.06
N PHE A 16 9.73 14.46 5.39
CA PHE A 16 10.40 15.62 4.76
C PHE A 16 11.55 15.23 3.82
N GLY A 17 11.83 13.95 3.70
CA GLY A 17 12.90 13.47 2.83
C GLY A 17 14.30 13.77 3.36
N SER A 18 14.48 13.80 4.67
CA SER A 18 15.77 14.05 5.32
C SER A 18 16.84 13.08 4.81
N GLY A 19 17.98 13.60 4.41
CA GLY A 19 19.06 12.83 3.81
C GLY A 19 18.76 12.26 2.42
N GLY A 20 17.75 12.80 1.72
CA GLY A 20 17.34 12.33 0.38
C GLY A 20 16.63 10.98 0.37
N ARG A 21 16.16 10.50 1.53
CA ARG A 21 15.49 9.20 1.65
C ARG A 21 14.03 9.31 1.23
N PHE A 22 13.55 8.24 0.58
CA PHE A 22 12.12 8.06 0.34
C PHE A 22 11.37 7.77 1.64
N GLN A 23 10.11 8.17 1.66
CA GLN A 23 9.19 7.97 2.78
C GLN A 23 8.97 6.49 3.06
N THR A 24 8.48 6.18 4.24
CA THR A 24 8.33 4.80 4.75
C THR A 24 7.58 3.91 3.75
N CYS A 25 8.25 2.87 3.32
CA CYS A 25 7.71 1.80 2.48
C CYS A 25 8.59 0.56 2.60
N MET A 26 8.06 -0.53 3.11
CA MET A 26 8.74 -1.80 3.20
C MET A 26 7.99 -2.84 2.39
N HIS A 27 8.68 -3.58 1.55
CA HIS A 27 8.13 -4.63 0.70
C HIS A 27 8.48 -6.00 1.29
N LEU A 28 7.47 -6.67 1.80
CA LEU A 28 7.55 -8.04 2.30
C LEU A 28 7.02 -8.99 1.23
N SER A 29 7.84 -9.91 0.77
CA SER A 29 7.45 -10.90 -0.25
C SER A 29 7.77 -12.33 0.19
N GLY A 30 6.97 -13.27 -0.27
CA GLY A 30 7.12 -14.68 0.05
C GLY A 30 6.11 -15.55 -0.68
N PRO A 31 6.00 -16.84 -0.33
CA PRO A 31 5.08 -17.78 -0.98
C PRO A 31 3.61 -17.37 -0.93
N GLY A 32 3.25 -16.54 0.05
CA GLY A 32 1.88 -16.05 0.24
C GLY A 32 1.55 -14.77 -0.53
N GLY A 33 2.46 -14.24 -1.35
CA GLY A 33 2.29 -12.99 -2.08
C GLY A 33 3.15 -11.85 -1.55
N ALA A 34 2.78 -10.62 -1.88
CA ALA A 34 3.54 -9.42 -1.51
C ALA A 34 2.70 -8.42 -0.72
N VAL A 35 3.30 -7.88 0.34
CA VAL A 35 2.70 -6.89 1.23
C VAL A 35 3.59 -5.66 1.27
N LEU A 36 3.01 -4.47 1.06
CA LEU A 36 3.66 -3.23 1.46
C LEU A 36 3.29 -2.91 2.92
N ILE A 37 4.29 -2.64 3.73
CA ILE A 37 4.11 -2.08 5.06
C ILE A 37 4.42 -0.59 4.93
N ASP A 38 3.38 0.22 5.07
CA ASP A 38 3.31 1.61 4.71
C ASP A 38 3.53 1.90 3.21
N CYS A 39 2.98 2.98 2.75
CA CYS A 39 3.02 3.44 1.37
C CYS A 39 2.99 4.97 1.34
N GLY A 40 4.09 5.60 1.70
CA GLY A 40 4.24 7.06 1.64
C GLY A 40 4.18 7.59 0.22
N ALA A 41 4.06 8.89 0.06
CA ALA A 41 3.84 9.54 -1.25
C ALA A 41 4.92 9.24 -2.30
N SER A 42 6.15 8.91 -1.89
CA SER A 42 7.25 8.54 -2.77
C SER A 42 7.35 7.04 -3.10
N SER A 43 6.45 6.21 -2.55
CA SER A 43 6.59 4.74 -2.59
C SER A 43 6.49 4.16 -3.99
N LEU A 44 5.60 4.67 -4.84
CA LEU A 44 5.48 4.20 -6.22
C LEU A 44 6.76 4.44 -7.04
N ILE A 45 7.39 5.60 -6.83
CA ILE A 45 8.66 5.94 -7.48
C ILE A 45 9.76 5.01 -6.97
N ALA A 46 9.82 4.78 -5.66
CA ALA A 46 10.79 3.89 -5.05
C ALA A 46 10.68 2.46 -5.57
N MET A 47 9.45 1.91 -5.66
CA MET A 47 9.21 0.58 -6.24
C MET A 47 9.74 0.47 -7.66
N LYS A 48 9.36 1.41 -8.53
CA LYS A 48 9.78 1.39 -9.96
C LYS A 48 11.29 1.53 -10.10
N ARG A 49 11.92 2.39 -9.30
CA ARG A 49 13.38 2.56 -9.29
C ARG A 49 14.10 1.28 -8.88
N ASP A 50 13.59 0.58 -7.88
CA ASP A 50 14.22 -0.61 -7.33
C ASP A 50 13.77 -1.92 -8.01
N GLY A 51 13.02 -1.83 -9.12
CA GLY A 51 12.59 -2.98 -9.91
C GLY A 51 11.53 -3.85 -9.23
N VAL A 52 10.76 -3.28 -8.30
CA VAL A 52 9.59 -3.93 -7.71
C VAL A 52 8.36 -3.56 -8.54
N ASP A 53 7.68 -4.56 -9.10
CA ASP A 53 6.45 -4.34 -9.85
C ASP A 53 5.29 -4.01 -8.89
N PRO A 54 4.70 -2.80 -8.98
CA PRO A 54 3.53 -2.47 -8.18
C PRO A 54 2.33 -3.42 -8.41
N GLY A 55 2.27 -4.05 -9.60
CA GLY A 55 1.25 -5.03 -9.95
C GLY A 55 1.29 -6.31 -9.11
N ASP A 56 2.44 -6.63 -8.51
CA ASP A 56 2.61 -7.81 -7.66
C ASP A 56 2.19 -7.61 -6.21
N VAL A 57 1.94 -6.37 -5.78
CA VAL A 57 1.50 -6.06 -4.42
C VAL A 57 0.05 -6.52 -4.21
N ASP A 58 -0.17 -7.41 -3.27
CA ASP A 58 -1.50 -7.92 -2.91
C ASP A 58 -2.17 -7.10 -1.80
N VAL A 59 -1.35 -6.63 -0.86
CA VAL A 59 -1.80 -5.96 0.35
C VAL A 59 -0.96 -4.72 0.61
N VAL A 60 -1.62 -3.63 1.00
CA VAL A 60 -0.99 -2.47 1.65
C VAL A 60 -1.45 -2.45 3.11
N LEU A 61 -0.50 -2.57 4.02
CA LEU A 61 -0.72 -2.53 5.46
C LEU A 61 -0.24 -1.19 6.00
N LEU A 62 -1.17 -0.36 6.49
CA LEU A 62 -0.87 0.99 6.95
C LEU A 62 -0.76 1.04 8.47
N SER A 63 0.36 1.53 8.96
CA SER A 63 0.59 1.72 10.39
C SER A 63 -0.28 2.85 10.95
N HIS A 64 -0.37 3.97 10.23
CA HIS A 64 -1.22 5.12 10.56
C HIS A 64 -1.47 5.99 9.31
N LEU A 65 -2.28 7.05 9.45
CA LEU A 65 -2.82 7.79 8.31
C LEU A 65 -2.20 9.19 8.14
N HIS A 66 -0.90 9.33 8.41
CA HIS A 66 -0.13 10.49 7.95
C HIS A 66 0.31 10.31 6.50
N GLY A 67 0.49 11.41 5.77
CA GLY A 67 0.76 11.38 4.34
C GLY A 67 2.05 10.66 3.94
N ASP A 68 3.06 10.68 4.79
CA ASP A 68 4.32 9.96 4.61
C ASP A 68 4.21 8.44 4.81
N HIS A 69 3.05 7.95 5.28
CA HIS A 69 2.77 6.52 5.45
C HIS A 69 1.66 5.99 4.55
N PHE A 70 0.67 6.82 4.13
CA PHE A 70 -0.41 6.37 3.26
C PHE A 70 -0.55 7.17 1.95
N GLY A 71 0.12 8.31 1.83
CA GLY A 71 -0.08 9.26 0.73
C GLY A 71 0.27 8.71 -0.65
N GLY A 72 0.96 7.59 -0.74
CA GLY A 72 1.23 6.87 -1.99
C GLY A 72 0.10 5.95 -2.45
N VAL A 73 -0.87 5.64 -1.58
CA VAL A 73 -1.96 4.71 -1.91
C VAL A 73 -2.82 5.20 -3.08
N PRO A 74 -3.24 6.48 -3.16
CA PRO A 74 -3.95 7.00 -4.33
C PRO A 74 -3.19 6.81 -5.65
N PHE A 75 -1.89 7.06 -5.64
CA PHE A 75 -1.03 6.87 -6.81
C PHE A 75 -0.90 5.39 -7.19
N LEU A 76 -0.77 4.49 -6.21
CA LEU A 76 -0.71 3.05 -6.44
C LEU A 76 -2.00 2.52 -7.07
N ILE A 77 -3.17 2.96 -6.58
CA ILE A 77 -4.48 2.58 -7.13
C ILE A 77 -4.60 3.08 -8.57
N LEU A 78 -4.19 4.32 -8.83
CA LEU A 78 -4.25 4.91 -10.16
C LEU A 78 -3.30 4.22 -11.14
N ASP A 79 -2.06 3.98 -10.74
CA ASP A 79 -1.08 3.22 -11.54
C ASP A 79 -1.61 1.83 -11.90
N ALA A 80 -2.19 1.13 -10.93
CA ALA A 80 -2.82 -0.18 -11.13
C ALA A 80 -3.96 -0.15 -12.17
N GLN A 81 -4.72 0.93 -12.21
CA GLN A 81 -5.78 1.12 -13.21
C GLN A 81 -5.20 1.25 -14.63
N PHE A 82 -4.13 2.04 -14.81
CA PHE A 82 -3.51 2.27 -16.11
C PHE A 82 -2.64 1.10 -16.56
N THR A 83 -2.07 0.33 -15.66
CA THR A 83 -1.31 -0.90 -15.96
C THR A 83 -2.19 -2.12 -16.13
N ARG A 84 -3.53 -1.94 -16.16
CA ARG A 84 -4.54 -2.99 -16.39
C ARG A 84 -4.50 -4.12 -15.36
N ARG A 85 -4.22 -3.78 -14.10
CA ARG A 85 -4.34 -4.74 -13.00
C ARG A 85 -5.71 -5.40 -13.01
N ALA A 86 -5.76 -6.72 -12.83
CA ALA A 86 -6.99 -7.51 -12.67
C ALA A 86 -7.10 -8.16 -11.27
N ARG A 87 -5.99 -8.28 -10.56
CA ARG A 87 -5.95 -8.86 -9.20
C ARG A 87 -6.49 -7.86 -8.17
N PRO A 88 -7.24 -8.30 -7.16
CA PRO A 88 -7.66 -7.42 -6.07
C PRO A 88 -6.46 -6.76 -5.38
N LEU A 89 -6.67 -5.55 -4.87
CA LEU A 89 -5.75 -4.85 -3.98
C LEU A 89 -6.44 -4.66 -2.64
N LEU A 90 -5.84 -5.18 -1.59
CA LEU A 90 -6.37 -5.08 -0.23
C LEU A 90 -5.60 -4.01 0.55
N ILE A 91 -6.32 -3.10 1.18
CA ILE A 91 -5.75 -2.05 2.02
C ILE A 91 -6.23 -2.27 3.45
N ALA A 92 -5.31 -2.51 4.37
CA ALA A 92 -5.59 -2.70 5.78
C ALA A 92 -4.92 -1.60 6.60
N GLY A 93 -5.62 -1.11 7.61
CA GLY A 93 -5.08 -0.03 8.45
C GLY A 93 -6.01 0.31 9.61
N PRO A 94 -5.74 1.39 10.32
CA PRO A 94 -6.54 1.82 11.46
C PRO A 94 -7.98 2.18 11.05
N PRO A 95 -8.90 2.29 12.01
CA PRO A 95 -10.25 2.78 11.74
C PRO A 95 -10.27 4.09 10.94
N GLY A 96 -11.16 4.17 9.95
CA GLY A 96 -11.25 5.31 9.04
C GLY A 96 -10.35 5.23 7.80
N VAL A 97 -9.59 4.14 7.60
CA VAL A 97 -8.66 3.98 6.48
C VAL A 97 -9.34 4.15 5.12
N ARG A 98 -10.52 3.56 4.90
CA ARG A 98 -11.27 3.72 3.65
C ARG A 98 -11.58 5.20 3.38
N ALA A 99 -12.21 5.86 4.32
CA ALA A 99 -12.63 7.26 4.16
C ALA A 99 -11.43 8.19 3.90
N ARG A 100 -10.31 7.95 4.58
CA ARG A 100 -9.09 8.74 4.39
C ARG A 100 -8.48 8.54 3.01
N VAL A 101 -8.40 7.31 2.53
CA VAL A 101 -7.88 7.00 1.18
C VAL A 101 -8.81 7.59 0.12
N GLU A 102 -10.12 7.41 0.23
CA GLU A 102 -11.09 7.95 -0.73
C GLU A 102 -11.06 9.49 -0.75
N THR A 103 -10.95 10.15 0.40
CA THR A 103 -10.78 11.62 0.48
C THR A 103 -9.50 12.08 -0.22
N ALA A 104 -8.39 11.38 0.00
CA ALA A 104 -7.12 11.71 -0.66
C ALA A 104 -7.20 11.47 -2.17
N MET A 105 -7.86 10.41 -2.62
CA MET A 105 -8.08 10.14 -4.04
C MET A 105 -8.86 11.28 -4.69
N GLU A 106 -9.96 11.72 -4.10
CA GLU A 106 -10.76 12.83 -4.64
C GLU A 106 -10.03 14.16 -4.62
N ALA A 107 -9.20 14.43 -3.59
CA ALA A 107 -8.41 15.65 -3.51
C ALA A 107 -7.30 15.70 -4.58
N LEU A 108 -6.65 14.58 -4.85
CA LEU A 108 -5.52 14.49 -5.80
C LEU A 108 -6.00 14.22 -7.23
N PHE A 109 -7.04 13.41 -7.40
CA PHE A 109 -7.58 12.95 -8.68
C PHE A 109 -9.11 13.01 -8.64
N PRO A 110 -9.73 14.19 -8.82
CA PRO A 110 -11.18 14.35 -8.73
C PRO A 110 -11.94 13.37 -9.64
N GLY A 111 -12.95 12.70 -9.07
CA GLY A 111 -13.75 11.68 -9.74
C GLY A 111 -13.15 10.27 -9.73
N SER A 112 -11.95 10.08 -9.17
CA SER A 112 -11.24 8.80 -9.21
C SER A 112 -11.91 7.70 -8.38
N THR A 113 -12.67 8.03 -7.35
CA THR A 113 -13.40 7.04 -6.55
C THR A 113 -14.59 6.43 -7.29
N ALA A 114 -15.17 7.16 -8.23
CA ALA A 114 -16.32 6.72 -9.04
C ALA A 114 -15.93 5.89 -10.28
N VAL A 115 -14.64 5.78 -10.57
CA VAL A 115 -14.17 5.02 -11.75
C VAL A 115 -14.41 3.54 -11.56
N GLN A 116 -15.03 2.91 -12.55
CA GLN A 116 -15.16 1.45 -12.61
C GLN A 116 -13.84 0.82 -13.04
N ARG A 117 -13.15 0.17 -12.09
CA ARG A 117 -11.87 -0.51 -12.31
C ARG A 117 -12.07 -1.98 -12.69
N LYS A 118 -11.06 -2.56 -13.35
CA LYS A 118 -11.02 -4.00 -13.66
C LYS A 118 -10.58 -4.84 -12.47
N PHE A 119 -10.24 -4.23 -11.35
CA PHE A 119 -9.85 -4.88 -10.10
C PHE A 119 -10.60 -4.26 -8.93
N GLU A 120 -10.78 -5.04 -7.89
CA GLU A 120 -11.40 -4.61 -6.65
C GLU A 120 -10.35 -3.98 -5.72
N VAL A 121 -10.72 -2.90 -5.05
CA VAL A 121 -9.97 -2.32 -3.93
C VAL A 121 -10.76 -2.61 -2.66
N GLY A 122 -10.25 -3.53 -1.85
CA GLY A 122 -10.84 -3.90 -0.57
C GLY A 122 -10.22 -3.13 0.59
N PHE A 123 -10.99 -2.93 1.67
CA PHE A 123 -10.52 -2.26 2.88
C PHE A 123 -10.81 -3.12 4.11
N ILE A 124 -9.82 -3.21 5.01
CA ILE A 124 -9.95 -3.85 6.33
C ILE A 124 -9.53 -2.84 7.40
N GLU A 125 -10.41 -2.55 8.34
CA GLU A 125 -10.06 -1.79 9.54
C GLU A 125 -9.52 -2.74 10.61
N LEU A 126 -8.34 -2.43 11.14
CA LEU A 126 -7.68 -3.21 12.18
C LEU A 126 -8.00 -2.62 13.55
N ALA A 127 -8.41 -3.48 14.47
CA ALA A 127 -8.64 -3.09 15.85
C ALA A 127 -7.40 -3.35 16.70
N GLU A 128 -7.09 -2.42 17.60
CA GLU A 128 -5.95 -2.54 18.51
C GLU A 128 -5.98 -3.86 19.30
N ARG A 129 -4.81 -4.49 19.42
CA ARG A 129 -4.57 -5.74 20.17
C ARG A 129 -5.42 -6.91 19.70
N ARG A 130 -5.93 -6.87 18.47
CA ARG A 130 -6.67 -7.97 17.86
C ARG A 130 -5.97 -8.45 16.60
N SER A 131 -5.93 -9.77 16.46
CA SER A 131 -5.43 -10.38 15.23
C SER A 131 -6.53 -10.42 14.18
N ALA A 132 -6.16 -10.08 12.95
CA ALA A 132 -7.03 -10.17 11.79
C ALA A 132 -6.31 -10.87 10.63
N ARG A 133 -7.07 -11.58 9.81
CA ARG A 133 -6.54 -12.14 8.56
C ARG A 133 -6.55 -11.06 7.50
N VAL A 134 -5.39 -10.80 6.90
CA VAL A 134 -5.21 -9.80 5.85
C VAL A 134 -4.48 -10.47 4.67
N GLY A 135 -5.22 -10.86 3.66
CA GLY A 135 -4.69 -11.69 2.58
C GLY A 135 -4.16 -13.02 3.11
N SER A 136 -2.91 -13.33 2.82
CA SER A 136 -2.22 -14.54 3.32
C SER A 136 -1.61 -14.38 4.71
N ALA A 137 -1.52 -13.14 5.21
CA ALA A 137 -0.91 -12.83 6.51
C ALA A 137 -1.93 -12.79 7.66
N THR A 138 -1.45 -13.01 8.88
CA THR A 138 -2.16 -12.66 10.12
C THR A 138 -1.49 -11.44 10.72
N VAL A 139 -2.26 -10.40 10.96
CA VAL A 139 -1.78 -9.11 11.47
C VAL A 139 -2.39 -8.87 12.85
N THR A 140 -1.56 -8.46 13.80
CA THR A 140 -2.00 -7.95 15.11
C THR A 140 -1.60 -6.48 15.20
N ALA A 141 -2.58 -5.59 15.33
CA ALA A 141 -2.38 -4.15 15.41
C ALA A 141 -2.22 -3.67 16.85
#